data_d2dac6247f9167af2ffa64e5533b73c7
#
_entry.id   d2dac6247f9167af2ffa64e5533b73c7
#
_cell.length_a   1.000
_cell.length_b   1.000
_cell.length_c   1.000
_cell.angle_alpha   90.00
_cell.angle_beta   90.00
_cell.angle_gamma   90.00
#
_symmetry.space_group_name_H-M   'P 1'
#
loop_
_entity.id
_entity.type
_entity.pdbx_description
1 polymer ?
#
loop_
_entity_poly.entity_id
_entity_poly.type
_entity_poly.pdbx_seq_one_letter_code
_entity_poly.pdbx_strand_id
1 'polypeptide(L)'
;YNGQQTDSLAQKIGITGVTLGQGKRLKWPDDYFTLFQSIEYRRFDINNYPLVGADFTNGIANSIAYTFALRRDNRDLPIFPTRGSSLAFTIEATPPVSLLDGRDYSKLTSTEKFRFIEYHKWKFTGDYYAQIAKNFVIKSYSEFGFLGKYNDDYGLPPFERFYLGGDGLQNFVLDGREVVGLRGYTNLSLTPDGGGALYNKFTTELRYLLSPNPQAQIFVLAFAEAGNNYDNF
;
A
#
# COMPACT_ATOMS: atom_id res chain seq x y z
N TYR A 1 35.99 33.20 -17.83
CA TYR A 1 35.08 32.08 -17.60
C TYR A 1 34.59 32.14 -16.15
N ASN A 2 33.44 32.77 -15.91
CA ASN A 2 32.77 32.72 -14.62
C ASN A 2 31.93 31.44 -14.60
N GLY A 3 32.45 30.40 -13.97
CA GLY A 3 31.70 29.20 -13.60
C GLY A 3 30.75 29.57 -12.46
N GLN A 4 29.50 29.88 -12.78
CA GLN A 4 28.42 29.77 -11.80
C GLN A 4 28.25 28.29 -11.48
N GLN A 5 28.81 27.88 -10.32
CA GLN A 5 28.34 26.69 -9.65
C GLN A 5 26.86 26.95 -9.30
N THR A 6 25.95 26.43 -10.10
CA THR A 6 24.58 26.20 -9.66
C THR A 6 24.68 25.13 -8.56
N ASP A 7 24.66 25.57 -7.30
CA ASP A 7 24.32 24.71 -6.17
C ASP A 7 22.94 24.13 -6.45
N SER A 8 22.91 22.98 -7.13
CA SER A 8 21.71 22.16 -7.17
C SER A 8 21.48 21.71 -5.75
N LEU A 9 20.54 22.35 -5.06
CA LEU A 9 20.11 21.93 -3.71
C LEU A 9 19.84 20.44 -3.76
N ALA A 10 20.71 19.67 -3.08
CA ALA A 10 20.65 18.21 -3.13
C ALA A 10 19.30 17.74 -2.56
N GLN A 11 18.51 17.10 -3.40
CA GLN A 11 17.26 16.49 -2.98
C GLN A 11 17.55 15.25 -2.16
N LYS A 12 17.01 15.18 -0.95
CA LYS A 12 17.23 14.07 -0.04
C LYS A 12 15.94 13.68 0.68
N ILE A 13 15.68 12.38 0.71
CA ILE A 13 14.75 11.76 1.64
C ILE A 13 15.46 10.68 2.44
N GLY A 14 15.38 10.73 3.76
CA GLY A 14 15.85 9.72 4.68
C GLY A 14 14.68 9.12 5.44
N ILE A 15 14.54 7.78 5.41
CA ILE A 15 13.51 7.08 6.18
C ILE A 15 14.23 6.13 7.14
N THR A 16 13.96 6.30 8.42
CA THR A 16 14.48 5.43 9.48
C THR A 16 13.32 4.91 10.30
N GLY A 17 13.29 3.60 10.56
CA GLY A 17 12.20 3.01 11.31
C GLY A 17 12.61 1.80 12.13
N VAL A 18 11.76 1.49 13.11
CA VAL A 18 11.85 0.27 13.94
C VAL A 18 10.45 -0.30 14.04
N THR A 19 10.32 -1.59 13.77
CA THR A 19 9.06 -2.33 13.86
C THR A 19 9.20 -3.47 14.85
N LEU A 20 8.26 -3.59 15.77
CA LEU A 20 8.09 -4.74 16.64
C LEU A 20 6.76 -5.40 16.33
N GLY A 21 6.81 -6.67 15.97
CA GLY A 21 5.61 -7.39 15.57
C GLY A 21 5.57 -8.83 16.06
N GLN A 22 4.36 -9.36 16.12
CA GLN A 22 4.09 -10.76 16.43
C GLN A 22 3.02 -11.33 15.52
N GLY A 23 3.18 -12.59 15.13
CA GLY A 23 2.21 -13.35 14.37
C GLY A 23 1.75 -14.59 15.13
N LYS A 24 0.45 -14.92 15.02
CA LYS A 24 -0.13 -16.09 15.65
C LYS A 24 -1.12 -16.78 14.72
N ARG A 25 -0.97 -18.09 14.54
CA ARG A 25 -1.99 -18.91 13.91
C ARG A 25 -3.16 -19.10 14.86
N LEU A 26 -4.37 -18.83 14.41
CA LEU A 26 -5.58 -19.02 15.17
C LEU A 26 -6.12 -20.43 14.93
N LYS A 27 -6.82 -20.98 15.93
CA LYS A 27 -7.50 -22.28 15.82
C LYS A 27 -9.00 -22.15 15.61
N TRP A 28 -9.53 -20.95 15.76
CA TRP A 28 -10.93 -20.63 15.59
C TRP A 28 -11.05 -19.40 14.68
N PRO A 29 -12.00 -19.34 13.73
CA PRO A 29 -13.02 -20.35 13.41
C PRO A 29 -12.50 -21.58 12.66
N ASP A 30 -11.33 -21.52 12.03
CA ASP A 30 -10.63 -22.65 11.44
C ASP A 30 -9.10 -22.48 11.53
N ASP A 31 -8.32 -23.49 11.16
CA ASP A 31 -6.86 -23.49 11.27
C ASP A 31 -6.13 -22.68 10.17
N TYR A 32 -6.87 -22.04 9.27
CA TYR A 32 -6.30 -21.26 8.18
C TYR A 32 -6.08 -19.79 8.53
N PHE A 33 -6.58 -19.33 9.67
CA PHE A 33 -6.43 -17.95 10.11
C PHE A 33 -5.08 -17.67 10.75
N THR A 34 -4.50 -16.55 10.34
CA THR A 34 -3.29 -15.97 10.97
C THR A 34 -3.58 -14.53 11.35
N LEU A 35 -3.27 -14.19 12.59
CA LEU A 35 -3.30 -12.84 13.11
C LEU A 35 -1.89 -12.31 13.20
N PHE A 36 -1.66 -11.10 12.68
CA PHE A 36 -0.41 -10.35 12.82
C PHE A 36 -0.72 -9.00 13.47
N GLN A 37 0.13 -8.58 14.39
CA GLN A 37 0.05 -7.27 15.05
C GLN A 37 1.46 -6.68 15.13
N SER A 38 1.59 -5.39 14.89
CA SER A 38 2.86 -4.69 15.05
C SER A 38 2.67 -3.24 15.49
N ILE A 39 3.70 -2.73 16.13
CA ILE A 39 3.89 -1.31 16.37
C ILE A 39 5.14 -0.91 15.62
N GLU A 40 5.04 0.15 14.84
CA GLU A 40 6.11 0.71 14.04
C GLU A 40 6.32 2.18 14.39
N TYR A 41 7.58 2.55 14.56
CA TYR A 41 8.01 3.94 14.57
C TYR A 41 8.76 4.23 13.27
N ARG A 42 8.37 5.27 12.54
CA ARG A 42 9.08 5.78 11.35
C ARG A 42 9.40 7.26 11.51
N ARG A 43 10.58 7.65 11.07
CA ARG A 43 11.03 9.03 10.95
C ARG A 43 11.41 9.32 9.52
N PHE A 44 10.81 10.36 8.97
CA PHE A 44 11.13 10.91 7.66
C PHE A 44 11.96 12.17 7.84
N ASP A 45 13.10 12.26 7.16
CA ASP A 45 13.96 13.44 7.11
C ASP A 45 14.04 13.90 5.66
N ILE A 46 13.38 15.00 5.35
CA ILE A 46 13.15 15.48 3.99
C ILE A 46 13.85 16.82 3.81
N ASN A 47 14.68 16.90 2.78
CA ASN A 47 15.37 18.11 2.41
C ASN A 47 15.20 18.34 0.89
N ASN A 48 14.52 19.42 0.54
CA ASN A 48 14.26 19.85 -0.83
C ASN A 48 13.77 18.71 -1.76
N TYR A 49 13.00 17.76 -1.21
CA TYR A 49 12.47 16.62 -1.94
C TYR A 49 10.98 16.84 -2.22
N PRO A 50 10.57 17.07 -3.48
CA PRO A 50 9.16 17.23 -3.82
C PRO A 50 8.50 15.86 -3.80
N LEU A 51 7.78 15.54 -2.73
CA LEU A 51 6.79 14.48 -2.78
C LEU A 51 5.67 14.93 -3.73
N VAL A 52 5.34 14.11 -4.71
CA VAL A 52 4.35 14.44 -5.73
C VAL A 52 3.04 14.91 -5.08
N GLY A 53 2.63 16.16 -5.36
CA GLY A 53 1.41 16.77 -4.84
C GLY A 53 1.42 17.17 -3.37
N ALA A 54 2.56 17.21 -2.70
CA ALA A 54 2.64 17.58 -1.30
C ALA A 54 3.33 18.94 -1.09
N ASP A 55 2.73 19.80 -0.28
CA ASP A 55 3.35 21.03 0.20
C ASP A 55 4.46 20.80 1.25
N PHE A 56 4.81 19.52 1.49
CA PHE A 56 5.84 19.11 2.45
C PHE A 56 7.13 18.74 1.72
N THR A 57 7.98 19.74 1.48
CA THR A 57 9.26 19.56 0.77
C THR A 57 10.46 19.57 1.68
N ASN A 58 10.32 20.05 2.92
CA ASN A 58 11.39 20.16 3.91
C ASN A 58 10.83 19.90 5.31
N GLY A 59 11.58 19.16 6.12
CA GLY A 59 11.24 18.95 7.52
C GLY A 59 11.40 17.53 8.01
N ILE A 60 11.02 17.33 9.26
CA ILE A 60 11.03 16.02 9.92
C ILE A 60 9.60 15.66 10.25
N ALA A 61 9.18 14.48 9.79
CA ALA A 61 7.90 13.88 10.15
C ALA A 61 8.13 12.56 10.91
N ASN A 62 7.32 12.31 11.93
CA ASN A 62 7.38 11.10 12.73
C ASN A 62 6.05 10.37 12.67
N SER A 63 6.07 9.06 12.61
CA SER A 63 4.89 8.21 12.63
C SER A 63 5.05 7.14 13.70
N ILE A 64 4.01 6.92 14.49
CA ILE A 64 3.88 5.74 15.35
C ILE A 64 2.60 5.06 14.90
N ALA A 65 2.71 3.91 14.26
CA ALA A 65 1.57 3.19 13.70
C ALA A 65 1.39 1.84 14.40
N TYR A 66 0.14 1.50 14.69
CA TYR A 66 -0.25 0.15 15.09
C TYR A 66 -0.90 -0.54 13.90
N THR A 67 -0.42 -1.73 13.56
CA THR A 67 -0.98 -2.56 12.49
C THR A 67 -1.64 -3.79 13.08
N PHE A 68 -2.88 -4.04 12.63
CA PHE A 68 -3.62 -5.26 12.85
C PHE A 68 -3.89 -5.90 11.48
N ALA A 69 -3.46 -7.14 11.28
CA ALA A 69 -3.72 -7.86 10.03
C ALA A 69 -4.27 -9.26 10.33
N LEU A 70 -5.41 -9.56 9.74
CA LEU A 70 -6.05 -10.87 9.78
C LEU A 70 -6.01 -11.49 8.38
N ARG A 71 -5.42 -12.66 8.26
CA ARG A 71 -5.33 -13.39 7.00
C ARG A 71 -5.94 -14.77 7.16
N ARG A 72 -6.69 -15.21 6.15
CA ARG A 72 -7.13 -16.60 5.98
C ARG A 72 -6.64 -17.12 4.64
N ASP A 73 -5.94 -18.26 4.65
CA ASP A 73 -5.36 -18.84 3.44
C ASP A 73 -5.60 -20.36 3.44
N ASN A 74 -6.58 -20.80 2.64
CA ASN A 74 -6.92 -22.22 2.48
C ASN A 74 -6.69 -22.71 1.05
N ARG A 75 -5.77 -22.07 0.31
CA ARG A 75 -5.38 -22.54 -1.01
C ARG A 75 -4.72 -23.92 -0.93
N ASP A 76 -5.03 -24.76 -1.90
CA ASP A 76 -4.52 -26.14 -1.96
C ASP A 76 -3.02 -26.22 -2.30
N LEU A 77 -2.52 -25.31 -3.14
CA LEU A 77 -1.12 -25.27 -3.57
C LEU A 77 -0.57 -23.83 -3.53
N PRO A 78 0.72 -23.63 -3.24
CA PRO A 78 1.30 -22.28 -3.13
C PRO A 78 1.55 -21.61 -4.48
N ILE A 79 1.98 -22.35 -5.51
CA ILE A 79 2.42 -21.77 -6.81
C ILE A 79 1.28 -21.75 -7.81
N PHE A 80 0.61 -22.88 -8.00
CA PHE A 80 -0.52 -23.02 -8.91
C PHE A 80 -1.73 -23.54 -8.16
N PRO A 81 -2.41 -22.69 -7.37
CA PRO A 81 -3.65 -23.07 -6.68
C PRO A 81 -4.71 -23.48 -7.69
N THR A 82 -5.37 -24.60 -7.42
CA THR A 82 -6.49 -25.06 -8.23
C THR A 82 -7.82 -24.77 -7.57
N ARG A 83 -7.83 -24.60 -6.26
CA ARG A 83 -9.02 -24.26 -5.46
C ARG A 83 -8.62 -23.58 -4.16
N GLY A 84 -9.61 -22.97 -3.53
CA GLY A 84 -9.44 -22.27 -2.25
C GLY A 84 -9.35 -20.75 -2.43
N SER A 85 -9.04 -20.08 -1.34
CA SER A 85 -8.98 -18.61 -1.29
C SER A 85 -7.87 -18.13 -0.35
N SER A 86 -7.39 -16.93 -0.60
CA SER A 86 -6.59 -16.18 0.36
C SER A 86 -7.25 -14.82 0.57
N LEU A 87 -7.61 -14.51 1.80
CA LEU A 87 -8.23 -13.24 2.20
C LEU A 87 -7.33 -12.58 3.21
N ALA A 88 -7.07 -11.30 3.06
CA ALA A 88 -6.36 -10.51 4.06
C ALA A 88 -7.07 -9.19 4.31
N PHE A 89 -7.19 -8.84 5.56
CA PHE A 89 -7.72 -7.58 6.03
C PHE A 89 -6.69 -6.93 6.95
N THR A 90 -6.32 -5.69 6.66
CA THR A 90 -5.31 -4.95 7.41
C THR A 90 -5.87 -3.60 7.82
N ILE A 91 -5.69 -3.26 9.08
CA ILE A 91 -5.93 -1.92 9.63
C ILE A 91 -4.58 -1.41 10.13
N GLU A 92 -4.22 -0.23 9.74
CA GLU A 92 -3.09 0.52 10.28
C GLU A 92 -3.59 1.86 10.79
N ALA A 93 -3.26 2.20 12.02
CA ALA A 93 -3.76 3.40 12.65
C ALA A 93 -2.68 4.05 13.52
N THR A 94 -2.62 5.36 13.47
CA THR A 94 -1.76 6.19 14.32
C THR A 94 -2.60 6.86 15.43
N PRO A 95 -1.99 7.33 16.52
CA PRO A 95 -2.70 8.15 17.51
C PRO A 95 -3.24 9.43 16.88
N PRO A 96 -4.50 9.84 17.20
CA PRO A 96 -5.11 11.07 16.70
C PRO A 96 -4.59 12.30 17.49
N VAL A 97 -3.33 12.67 17.30
CA VAL A 97 -2.67 13.75 18.05
C VAL A 97 -3.40 15.07 17.88
N SER A 98 -3.91 15.37 16.68
CA SER A 98 -4.62 16.61 16.37
C SER A 98 -5.92 16.80 17.14
N LEU A 99 -6.52 15.71 17.63
CA LEU A 99 -7.71 15.76 18.48
C LEU A 99 -7.38 15.91 19.98
N LEU A 100 -6.12 15.68 20.36
CA LEU A 100 -5.69 15.57 21.75
C LEU A 100 -4.85 16.77 22.23
N ASP A 101 -4.14 17.45 21.33
CA ASP A 101 -3.18 18.51 21.69
C ASP A 101 -3.77 19.92 21.77
N GLY A 102 -5.05 20.10 21.38
CA GLY A 102 -5.78 21.36 21.46
C GLY A 102 -5.28 22.47 20.53
N ARG A 103 -4.49 22.15 19.51
CA ARG A 103 -3.99 23.11 18.53
C ARG A 103 -5.03 23.38 17.43
N ASP A 104 -5.01 24.59 16.90
CA ASP A 104 -5.80 24.97 15.71
C ASP A 104 -5.03 24.61 14.44
N TYR A 105 -5.31 23.44 13.89
CA TYR A 105 -4.62 22.92 12.70
C TYR A 105 -4.93 23.69 11.42
N SER A 106 -6.00 24.50 11.39
CA SER A 106 -6.30 25.35 10.23
C SER A 106 -5.23 26.41 9.98
N LYS A 107 -4.49 26.81 11.01
CA LYS A 107 -3.48 27.88 10.98
C LYS A 107 -2.04 27.36 10.85
N LEU A 108 -1.83 26.06 10.93
CA LEU A 108 -0.50 25.47 10.89
C LEU A 108 -0.01 25.29 9.45
N THR A 109 1.29 25.43 9.25
CA THR A 109 1.96 25.08 7.99
C THR A 109 2.00 23.56 7.82
N SER A 110 2.19 23.07 6.59
CA SER A 110 2.31 21.62 6.32
C SER A 110 3.43 20.96 7.14
N THR A 111 4.56 21.65 7.34
CA THR A 111 5.67 21.15 8.17
C THR A 111 5.28 20.99 9.64
N GLU A 112 4.47 21.89 10.17
CA GLU A 112 3.99 21.79 11.54
C GLU A 112 2.90 20.75 11.70
N LYS A 113 1.96 20.66 10.74
CA LYS A 113 0.90 19.65 10.73
C LYS A 113 1.46 18.25 10.73
N PHE A 114 2.37 17.94 9.81
CA PHE A 114 2.89 16.59 9.59
C PHE A 114 4.10 16.23 10.46
N ARG A 115 4.41 17.02 11.48
CA ARG A 115 5.44 16.68 12.45
C ARG A 115 5.18 15.33 13.14
N PHE A 116 3.91 15.02 13.41
CA PHE A 116 3.42 13.70 13.80
C PHE A 116 2.35 13.28 12.80
N ILE A 117 2.67 12.26 12.00
CA ILE A 117 1.78 11.75 10.97
C ILE A 117 0.62 11.02 11.63
N GLU A 118 -0.61 11.41 11.27
CA GLU A 118 -1.82 10.78 11.78
C GLU A 118 -2.75 10.37 10.64
N TYR A 119 -3.24 9.13 10.71
CA TYR A 119 -4.15 8.53 9.75
C TYR A 119 -4.72 7.22 10.29
N HIS A 120 -5.73 6.73 9.61
CA HIS A 120 -6.11 5.33 9.63
C HIS A 120 -6.20 4.78 8.21
N LYS A 121 -5.60 3.64 7.98
CA LYS A 121 -5.52 2.98 6.67
C LYS A 121 -6.13 1.60 6.76
N TRP A 122 -6.99 1.27 5.82
CA TRP A 122 -7.69 0.01 5.75
C TRP A 122 -7.41 -0.64 4.42
N LYS A 123 -6.99 -1.89 4.42
CA LYS A 123 -6.74 -2.64 3.19
C LYS A 123 -7.43 -3.99 3.25
N PHE A 124 -7.98 -4.36 2.12
CA PHE A 124 -8.56 -5.68 1.91
C PHE A 124 -7.98 -6.26 0.61
N THR A 125 -7.50 -7.50 0.67
CA THR A 125 -7.11 -8.28 -0.51
C THR A 125 -7.77 -9.64 -0.46
N GLY A 126 -8.22 -10.12 -1.63
CA GLY A 126 -8.85 -11.42 -1.74
C GLY A 126 -8.52 -12.11 -3.05
N ASP A 127 -8.00 -13.34 -2.96
CA ASP A 127 -7.86 -14.28 -4.07
C ASP A 127 -8.88 -15.39 -3.93
N TYR A 128 -9.46 -15.81 -5.04
CA TYR A 128 -10.30 -17.00 -5.14
C TYR A 128 -9.89 -17.82 -6.36
N TYR A 129 -9.77 -19.13 -6.18
CA TYR A 129 -9.39 -20.08 -7.23
C TYR A 129 -10.45 -21.16 -7.40
N ALA A 130 -10.83 -21.42 -8.65
CA ALA A 130 -11.76 -22.48 -9.02
C ALA A 130 -11.25 -23.23 -10.25
N GLN A 131 -11.07 -24.53 -10.11
CA GLN A 131 -10.81 -25.41 -11.24
C GLN A 131 -12.10 -25.63 -12.02
N ILE A 132 -12.15 -25.18 -13.27
CA ILE A 132 -13.33 -25.28 -14.15
C ILE A 132 -13.27 -26.48 -15.08
N ALA A 133 -12.06 -26.95 -15.41
CA ALA A 133 -11.81 -28.15 -16.16
C ALA A 133 -10.43 -28.71 -15.84
N LYS A 134 -10.09 -29.90 -16.37
CA LYS A 134 -8.74 -30.45 -16.22
C LYS A 134 -7.71 -29.45 -16.72
N ASN A 135 -6.75 -29.08 -15.87
CA ASN A 135 -5.68 -28.10 -16.13
C ASN A 135 -6.15 -26.63 -16.28
N PHE A 136 -7.46 -26.34 -16.29
CA PHE A 136 -7.96 -24.97 -16.35
C PHE A 136 -8.43 -24.48 -14.99
N VAL A 137 -7.92 -23.32 -14.60
CA VAL A 137 -8.25 -22.65 -13.33
C VAL A 137 -8.62 -21.20 -13.61
N ILE A 138 -9.72 -20.75 -13.03
CA ILE A 138 -10.05 -19.32 -12.93
C ILE A 138 -9.50 -18.82 -11.59
N LYS A 139 -8.78 -17.69 -11.63
CA LYS A 139 -8.46 -16.86 -10.47
C LYS A 139 -9.26 -15.57 -10.55
N SER A 140 -9.87 -15.20 -9.44
CA SER A 140 -10.43 -13.86 -9.22
C SER A 140 -9.67 -13.19 -8.08
N TYR A 141 -9.25 -11.95 -8.28
CA TYR A 141 -8.55 -11.15 -7.28
C TYR A 141 -9.24 -9.81 -7.11
N SER A 142 -9.35 -9.37 -5.87
CA SER A 142 -9.87 -8.04 -5.51
C SER A 142 -8.97 -7.41 -4.48
N GLU A 143 -8.72 -6.12 -4.64
CA GLU A 143 -7.94 -5.33 -3.71
C GLU A 143 -8.56 -3.96 -3.52
N PHE A 144 -8.64 -3.51 -2.27
CA PHE A 144 -9.18 -2.22 -1.87
C PHE A 144 -8.26 -1.59 -0.82
N GLY A 145 -8.06 -0.30 -0.92
CA GLY A 145 -7.38 0.48 0.09
C GLY A 145 -8.14 1.76 0.36
N PHE A 146 -8.18 2.14 1.61
CA PHE A 146 -8.81 3.33 2.12
C PHE A 146 -7.88 4.02 3.11
N LEU A 147 -7.65 5.32 2.93
CA LEU A 147 -6.88 6.18 3.80
C LEU A 147 -7.81 7.27 4.36
N GLY A 148 -7.98 7.27 5.67
CA GLY A 148 -8.81 8.25 6.37
C GLY A 148 -8.00 9.16 7.28
N LYS A 149 -8.62 10.26 7.65
CA LYS A 149 -8.12 11.29 8.57
C LYS A 149 -9.00 11.37 9.79
N TYR A 150 -8.44 11.81 10.91
CA TYR A 150 -9.20 12.05 12.16
C TYR A 150 -9.72 13.48 12.28
N ASN A 151 -9.02 14.43 11.63
CA ASN A 151 -9.30 15.85 11.68
C ASN A 151 -9.23 16.45 10.27
N ASP A 152 -10.28 17.16 9.86
CA ASP A 152 -10.38 17.77 8.54
C ASP A 152 -9.33 18.85 8.31
N ASP A 153 -9.03 19.65 9.32
CA ASP A 153 -8.02 20.71 9.24
C ASP A 153 -6.59 20.18 9.19
N TYR A 154 -6.35 18.95 9.70
CA TYR A 154 -5.09 18.25 9.54
C TYR A 154 -4.90 17.78 8.10
N GLY A 155 -5.93 17.21 7.51
CA GLY A 155 -5.92 16.66 6.16
C GLY A 155 -5.36 15.23 6.09
N LEU A 156 -5.09 14.75 4.87
CA LEU A 156 -4.47 13.45 4.62
C LEU A 156 -2.95 13.58 4.49
N PRO A 157 -2.17 12.77 5.20
CA PRO A 157 -0.71 12.84 5.12
C PRO A 157 -0.22 12.43 3.73
N PRO A 158 0.73 13.16 3.15
CA PRO A 158 1.24 12.88 1.80
C PRO A 158 2.04 11.57 1.71
N PHE A 159 2.56 11.08 2.84
CA PHE A 159 3.43 9.90 2.92
C PHE A 159 2.68 8.58 2.78
N GLU A 160 1.36 8.57 2.98
CA GLU A 160 0.57 7.35 3.13
C GLU A 160 -0.45 7.15 1.99
N ARG A 161 -0.46 8.05 1.01
CA ARG A 161 -1.39 8.02 -0.12
C ARG A 161 -1.08 6.87 -1.07
N PHE A 162 -2.10 6.43 -1.79
CA PHE A 162 -2.00 5.35 -2.77
C PHE A 162 -1.67 5.89 -4.16
N TYR A 163 -0.85 5.12 -4.87
CA TYR A 163 -0.45 5.41 -6.25
C TYR A 163 -0.77 4.20 -7.11
N LEU A 164 -1.51 4.38 -8.22
CA LEU A 164 -2.02 3.28 -9.05
C LEU A 164 -1.54 3.39 -10.49
N GLY A 165 -1.14 2.26 -11.05
CA GLY A 165 -0.74 2.10 -12.44
C GLY A 165 0.64 1.45 -12.58
N GLY A 166 0.92 0.94 -13.79
CA GLY A 166 2.18 0.31 -14.12
C GLY A 166 2.33 -1.13 -13.60
N ASP A 167 3.58 -1.55 -13.51
CA ASP A 167 3.94 -2.90 -13.06
C ASP A 167 4.09 -3.03 -11.53
N GLY A 168 3.90 -1.95 -10.78
CA GLY A 168 4.15 -1.90 -9.34
C GLY A 168 5.62 -1.78 -8.96
N LEU A 169 6.54 -1.77 -9.93
CA LEU A 169 7.98 -1.71 -9.73
C LEU A 169 8.54 -0.32 -10.08
N GLN A 170 7.98 0.71 -9.49
CA GLN A 170 8.37 2.07 -9.85
C GLN A 170 9.86 2.35 -9.66
N ASN A 171 10.58 2.46 -10.76
CA ASN A 171 11.90 3.09 -10.94
C ASN A 171 12.84 3.09 -9.71
N PHE A 172 12.68 2.12 -8.79
CA PHE A 172 13.45 1.98 -7.55
C PHE A 172 13.49 3.25 -6.65
N VAL A 173 12.49 4.12 -6.76
CA VAL A 173 12.39 5.27 -5.87
C VAL A 173 11.83 4.79 -4.53
N LEU A 174 12.71 4.59 -3.56
CA LEU A 174 12.36 4.21 -2.20
C LEU A 174 12.00 5.47 -1.38
N ASP A 175 10.88 6.09 -1.70
CA ASP A 175 10.39 7.29 -1.00
C ASP A 175 9.22 7.00 -0.03
N GLY A 176 8.93 5.73 0.20
CA GLY A 176 7.89 5.28 1.11
C GLY A 176 6.47 5.28 0.53
N ARG A 177 6.29 5.64 -0.75
CA ARG A 177 4.98 5.60 -1.40
C ARG A 177 4.49 4.17 -1.59
N GLU A 178 3.19 3.97 -1.38
CA GLU A 178 2.53 2.70 -1.67
C GLU A 178 2.04 2.68 -3.12
N VAL A 179 2.72 1.88 -3.96
CA VAL A 179 2.40 1.77 -5.39
C VAL A 179 1.67 0.46 -5.66
N VAL A 180 0.48 0.56 -6.21
CA VAL A 180 -0.35 -0.58 -6.61
C VAL A 180 -0.23 -0.75 -8.13
N GLY A 181 0.35 -1.88 -8.56
CA GLY A 181 0.48 -2.18 -9.99
C GLY A 181 -0.88 -2.46 -10.64
N LEU A 182 -1.07 -1.95 -11.86
CA LEU A 182 -2.20 -2.27 -12.73
C LEU A 182 -1.67 -2.47 -14.14
N ARG A 183 -1.63 -3.71 -14.60
CA ARG A 183 -1.08 -4.10 -15.90
C ARG A 183 -1.86 -3.44 -17.05
N GLY A 184 -1.16 -3.01 -18.09
CA GLY A 184 -1.76 -2.32 -19.23
C GLY A 184 -1.85 -0.80 -19.09
N TYR A 185 -1.49 -0.26 -17.95
CA TYR A 185 -1.39 1.18 -17.70
C TYR A 185 0.05 1.61 -17.48
N THR A 186 0.38 2.83 -17.84
CA THR A 186 1.69 3.41 -17.50
C THR A 186 1.77 3.70 -16.01
N ASN A 187 3.00 3.79 -15.48
CA ASN A 187 3.22 4.05 -14.07
C ASN A 187 2.48 5.31 -13.61
N LEU A 188 1.77 5.21 -12.49
CA LEU A 188 0.98 6.28 -11.85
C LEU A 188 -0.13 6.92 -12.70
N SER A 189 -0.43 6.40 -13.90
CA SER A 189 -1.37 7.04 -14.83
C SER A 189 -2.81 7.15 -14.32
N LEU A 190 -3.18 6.38 -13.32
CA LEU A 190 -4.49 6.42 -12.66
C LEU A 190 -4.43 7.07 -11.27
N THR A 191 -3.36 7.80 -10.99
CA THR A 191 -3.17 8.44 -9.70
C THR A 191 -3.58 9.91 -9.78
N PRO A 192 -4.47 10.40 -8.90
CA PRO A 192 -4.74 11.83 -8.75
C PRO A 192 -3.50 12.61 -8.36
N ASP A 193 -3.48 13.92 -8.60
CA ASP A 193 -2.41 14.79 -8.14
C ASP A 193 -2.25 14.67 -6.62
N GLY A 194 -1.02 14.34 -6.19
CA GLY A 194 -0.71 14.12 -4.78
C GLY A 194 -1.00 12.71 -4.23
N GLY A 195 -1.50 11.79 -5.04
CA GLY A 195 -1.87 10.45 -4.62
C GLY A 195 -3.33 10.33 -4.18
N GLY A 196 -3.87 9.11 -4.20
CA GLY A 196 -5.26 8.84 -3.84
C GLY A 196 -5.48 8.45 -2.38
N ALA A 197 -6.70 8.65 -1.92
CA ALA A 197 -7.17 8.22 -0.59
C ALA A 197 -7.94 6.89 -0.62
N LEU A 198 -8.48 6.54 -1.77
CA LEU A 198 -9.24 5.30 -1.99
C LEU A 198 -8.80 4.67 -3.31
N TYR A 199 -8.51 3.38 -3.31
CA TYR A 199 -8.35 2.65 -4.56
C TYR A 199 -9.10 1.33 -4.56
N ASN A 200 -9.40 0.86 -5.77
CA ASN A 200 -9.86 -0.50 -6.02
C ASN A 200 -9.09 -1.12 -7.18
N LYS A 201 -8.93 -2.44 -7.11
CA LYS A 201 -8.34 -3.23 -8.19
C LYS A 201 -9.03 -4.58 -8.26
N PHE A 202 -9.33 -5.00 -9.48
CA PHE A 202 -9.91 -6.30 -9.79
C PHE A 202 -9.07 -6.98 -10.86
N THR A 203 -8.81 -8.27 -10.69
CA THR A 203 -8.11 -9.09 -11.68
C THR A 203 -8.85 -10.39 -11.86
N THR A 204 -9.08 -10.79 -13.11
CA THR A 204 -9.53 -12.12 -13.47
C THR A 204 -8.48 -12.78 -14.34
N GLU A 205 -8.09 -14.02 -14.01
CA GLU A 205 -7.12 -14.78 -14.79
C GLU A 205 -7.71 -16.15 -15.16
N LEU A 206 -7.60 -16.51 -16.44
CA LEU A 206 -7.81 -17.88 -16.91
C LEU A 206 -6.42 -18.52 -17.07
N ARG A 207 -6.14 -19.52 -16.27
CA ARG A 207 -4.84 -20.21 -16.20
C ARG A 207 -4.94 -21.60 -16.77
N TYR A 208 -3.97 -22.02 -17.58
CA TYR A 208 -3.86 -23.36 -18.11
C TYR A 208 -2.50 -23.97 -17.76
N LEU A 209 -2.52 -25.11 -17.06
CA LEU A 209 -1.31 -25.84 -16.65
C LEU A 209 -0.78 -26.69 -17.81
N LEU A 210 0.40 -26.31 -18.33
CA LEU A 210 1.10 -27.04 -19.38
C LEU A 210 1.88 -28.22 -18.82
N SER A 211 2.63 -28.01 -17.73
CA SER A 211 3.44 -29.03 -17.08
C SER A 211 3.19 -29.03 -15.56
N PRO A 212 2.73 -30.16 -14.99
CA PRO A 212 2.51 -30.29 -13.55
C PRO A 212 3.78 -30.70 -12.79
N ASN A 213 4.95 -30.74 -13.42
CA ASN A 213 6.18 -31.20 -12.77
C ASN A 213 6.52 -30.30 -11.58
N PRO A 214 6.62 -30.82 -10.35
CA PRO A 214 6.95 -30.05 -9.16
C PRO A 214 8.26 -29.26 -9.25
N GLN A 215 9.23 -29.74 -10.03
CA GLN A 215 10.51 -29.08 -10.24
C GLN A 215 10.44 -27.94 -11.26
N ALA A 216 9.45 -27.96 -12.17
CA ALA A 216 9.26 -26.94 -13.21
C ALA A 216 7.79 -26.88 -13.61
N GLN A 217 6.97 -26.22 -12.82
CA GLN A 217 5.58 -25.96 -13.19
C GLN A 217 5.53 -24.88 -14.27
N ILE A 218 4.96 -25.23 -15.43
CA ILE A 218 4.79 -24.33 -16.56
C ILE A 218 3.31 -24.14 -16.80
N PHE A 219 2.86 -22.90 -16.80
CA PHE A 219 1.49 -22.54 -17.13
C PHE A 219 1.43 -21.27 -17.96
N VAL A 220 0.39 -21.12 -18.73
CA VAL A 220 0.03 -19.89 -19.44
C VAL A 220 -1.21 -19.30 -18.83
N LEU A 221 -1.37 -18.00 -18.96
CA LEU A 221 -2.56 -17.31 -18.48
C LEU A 221 -2.99 -16.19 -19.43
N ALA A 222 -4.30 -15.99 -19.50
CA ALA A 222 -4.91 -14.77 -20.00
C ALA A 222 -5.53 -14.02 -18.80
N PHE A 223 -5.43 -12.70 -18.82
CA PHE A 223 -5.94 -11.90 -17.72
C PHE A 223 -6.68 -10.65 -18.20
N ALA A 224 -7.58 -10.16 -17.35
CA ALA A 224 -8.17 -8.84 -17.43
C ALA A 224 -8.02 -8.17 -16.08
N GLU A 225 -7.62 -6.89 -16.09
CA GLU A 225 -7.50 -6.05 -14.90
C GLU A 225 -8.29 -4.77 -15.07
N ALA A 226 -8.92 -4.33 -13.99
CA ALA A 226 -9.59 -3.04 -13.88
C ALA A 226 -9.36 -2.46 -12.50
N GLY A 227 -9.28 -1.16 -12.40
CA GLY A 227 -9.10 -0.46 -11.15
C GLY A 227 -9.15 1.04 -11.31
N ASN A 228 -9.27 1.73 -10.21
CA ASN A 228 -9.19 3.19 -10.18
C ASN A 228 -8.69 3.68 -8.82
N ASN A 229 -8.23 4.93 -8.80
CA ASN A 229 -7.71 5.61 -7.63
C ASN A 229 -8.39 6.97 -7.50
N TYR A 230 -8.85 7.31 -6.30
CA TYR A 230 -9.66 8.48 -6.02
C TYR A 230 -9.01 9.33 -4.94
N ASP A 231 -9.02 10.64 -5.12
CA ASP A 231 -8.47 11.59 -4.15
C ASP A 231 -9.35 11.73 -2.91
N ASN A 232 -10.67 11.67 -3.10
CA ASN A 232 -11.68 11.81 -2.04
C ASN A 232 -12.74 10.71 -2.13
N PHE A 233 -13.53 10.57 -1.08
CA PHE A 233 -14.68 9.67 -0.94
C PHE A 233 -15.85 10.43 -0.32
#